data_59759e1c38400441da32025066e6707c
#
_entry.id   59759e1c38400441da32025066e6707c
#
_cell.length_a   1.000
_cell.length_b   1.000
_cell.length_c   1.000
_cell.angle_alpha   90.00
_cell.angle_beta   90.00
_cell.angle_gamma   90.00
#
_symmetry.space_group_name_H-M   'P 1'
#
loop_
_entity.id
_entity.type
_entity.pdbx_description
1 polymer ?
#
loop_
_entity_poly.entity_id
_entity_poly.type
_entity_poly.pdbx_seq_one_letter_code
_entity_poly.pdbx_strand_id
1 'polypeptide(L)'
;MDAAGLRALQAPIKERYKTDPKAAVITLKAHGTLDDGNIACKVETGRALAVAGLHPATGGSGLESCSGDMLLEALVACAGVTLKAVATAIDVPLKSAAVSAEGDLDFRGTLGVAKDAPVGFAQIRLRFDLDTDAAQDKLDQLLKLTERYCVVYQTIKNGPKVSVTMQRV
;
A
#
# COMPACT_ATOMS: atom_id res chain seq x y z
N MET A 1 -23.95 -12.19 -3.43
CA MET A 1 -23.33 -13.21 -4.33
C MET A 1 -23.15 -14.48 -3.51
N ASP A 2 -23.57 -15.62 -4.02
CA ASP A 2 -23.34 -16.90 -3.39
C ASP A 2 -22.04 -17.58 -3.84
N ALA A 3 -21.72 -18.75 -3.29
CA ALA A 3 -20.49 -19.48 -3.59
C ALA A 3 -20.43 -19.98 -5.05
N ALA A 4 -21.57 -20.23 -5.68
CA ALA A 4 -21.64 -20.64 -7.08
C ALA A 4 -21.32 -19.47 -8.00
N GLY A 5 -21.91 -18.30 -7.76
CA GLY A 5 -21.65 -17.07 -8.47
C GLY A 5 -20.18 -16.63 -8.35
N LEU A 6 -19.60 -16.70 -7.13
CA LEU A 6 -18.18 -16.39 -6.94
C LEU A 6 -17.26 -17.34 -7.71
N ARG A 7 -17.54 -18.65 -7.70
CA ARG A 7 -16.77 -19.63 -8.45
C ARG A 7 -16.87 -19.41 -9.96
N ALA A 8 -18.06 -19.14 -10.48
CA ALA A 8 -18.26 -18.84 -11.89
C ALA A 8 -17.48 -17.59 -12.34
N LEU A 9 -17.46 -16.55 -11.52
CA LEU A 9 -16.72 -15.31 -11.77
C LEU A 9 -15.20 -15.54 -11.78
N GLN A 10 -14.68 -16.33 -10.83
CA GLN A 10 -13.23 -16.56 -10.69
C GLN A 10 -12.66 -17.64 -11.61
N ALA A 11 -13.47 -18.56 -12.10
CA ALA A 11 -12.99 -19.68 -12.91
C ALA A 11 -12.17 -19.24 -14.14
N PRO A 12 -12.63 -18.30 -14.99
CA PRO A 12 -11.86 -17.87 -16.15
C PRO A 12 -10.56 -17.15 -15.77
N ILE A 13 -10.55 -16.42 -14.62
CA ILE A 13 -9.37 -15.74 -14.13
C ILE A 13 -8.31 -16.76 -13.68
N LYS A 14 -8.71 -17.77 -12.93
CA LYS A 14 -7.83 -18.86 -12.48
C LYS A 14 -7.20 -19.62 -13.66
N GLU A 15 -7.99 -19.92 -14.68
CA GLU A 15 -7.46 -20.60 -15.88
C GLU A 15 -6.46 -19.71 -16.62
N ARG A 16 -6.74 -18.42 -16.77
CA ARG A 16 -5.78 -17.47 -17.34
C ARG A 16 -4.47 -17.43 -16.57
N TYR A 17 -4.51 -17.40 -15.23
CA TYR A 17 -3.29 -17.33 -14.41
C TYR A 17 -2.48 -18.63 -14.38
N LYS A 18 -3.12 -19.78 -14.67
CA LYS A 18 -2.41 -21.06 -14.90
C LYS A 18 -1.64 -21.05 -16.21
N THR A 19 -2.21 -20.49 -17.29
CA THR A 19 -1.62 -20.46 -18.62
C THR A 19 -0.63 -19.29 -18.79
N ASP A 20 -0.91 -18.15 -18.15
CA ASP A 20 -0.06 -16.96 -18.15
C ASP A 20 0.15 -16.43 -16.71
N PRO A 21 1.13 -16.95 -15.97
CA PRO A 21 1.45 -16.50 -14.62
C PRO A 21 1.76 -15.00 -14.52
N LYS A 22 2.29 -14.37 -15.57
CA LYS A 22 2.61 -12.94 -15.56
C LYS A 22 1.35 -12.08 -15.51
N ALA A 23 0.23 -12.55 -16.03
CA ALA A 23 -1.06 -11.85 -15.94
C ALA A 23 -1.60 -11.76 -14.51
N ALA A 24 -1.07 -12.54 -13.54
CA ALA A 24 -1.47 -12.51 -12.14
C ALA A 24 -0.69 -11.48 -11.31
N VAL A 25 0.39 -10.90 -11.85
CA VAL A 25 1.22 -9.92 -11.14
C VAL A 25 0.69 -8.53 -11.43
N ILE A 26 0.16 -7.88 -10.39
CA ILE A 26 -0.45 -6.53 -10.45
C ILE A 26 0.29 -5.60 -9.51
N THR A 27 0.57 -4.38 -9.98
CA THR A 27 1.14 -3.31 -9.16
C THR A 27 0.01 -2.42 -8.63
N LEU A 28 -0.10 -2.32 -7.30
CA LEU A 28 -0.99 -1.38 -6.62
C LEU A 28 -0.23 -0.10 -6.28
N LYS A 29 -0.95 1.04 -6.25
CA LYS A 29 -0.35 2.37 -6.04
C LYS A 29 -1.16 3.19 -5.07
N ALA A 30 -0.46 4.02 -4.27
CA ALA A 30 -1.04 5.08 -3.48
C ALA A 30 -0.19 6.34 -3.61
N HIS A 31 -0.82 7.51 -3.51
CA HIS A 31 -0.15 8.80 -3.60
C HIS A 31 -0.66 9.74 -2.50
N GLY A 32 0.21 10.61 -2.02
CA GLY A 32 -0.15 11.65 -1.07
C GLY A 32 0.81 12.83 -1.14
N THR A 33 0.29 14.01 -0.81
CA THR A 33 1.04 15.26 -0.72
C THR A 33 1.04 15.79 0.70
N LEU A 34 2.14 16.40 1.12
CA LEU A 34 2.21 17.03 2.42
C LEU A 34 1.35 18.29 2.46
N ASP A 35 0.73 18.53 3.61
CA ASP A 35 0.05 19.79 3.88
C ASP A 35 1.08 20.87 4.23
N ASP A 36 0.94 22.08 3.65
CA ASP A 36 1.90 23.16 3.84
C ASP A 36 1.77 23.83 5.23
N GLY A 37 0.57 23.85 5.80
CA GLY A 37 0.26 24.54 7.06
C GLY A 37 0.35 23.66 8.31
N ASN A 38 0.17 22.35 8.17
CA ASN A 38 0.06 21.41 9.28
C ASN A 38 0.97 20.18 9.10
N ILE A 39 1.21 19.44 10.19
CA ILE A 39 1.88 18.13 10.13
C ILE A 39 0.84 17.09 9.66
N ALA A 40 0.52 17.10 8.35
CA ALA A 40 -0.49 16.26 7.74
C ALA A 40 -0.08 15.79 6.34
N CYS A 41 -0.69 14.72 5.87
CA CYS A 41 -0.54 14.21 4.51
C CYS A 41 -1.93 13.98 3.90
N LYS A 42 -2.18 14.56 2.74
CA LYS A 42 -3.39 14.35 1.95
C LYS A 42 -3.18 13.12 1.10
N VAL A 43 -3.87 12.03 1.43
CA VAL A 43 -3.82 10.79 0.66
C VAL A 43 -4.95 10.80 -0.35
N GLU A 44 -4.63 10.54 -1.59
CA GLU A 44 -5.61 10.37 -2.66
C GLU A 44 -6.37 9.06 -2.47
N THR A 45 -7.28 9.06 -1.48
CA THR A 45 -8.25 7.99 -1.31
C THR A 45 -9.44 8.34 -2.18
N GLY A 46 -9.79 7.56 -3.14
CA GLY A 46 -10.87 7.90 -4.06
C GLY A 46 -12.26 8.09 -3.42
N ARG A 47 -12.44 7.87 -2.06
CA ARG A 47 -13.73 7.94 -1.37
C ARG A 47 -13.58 8.21 0.13
N ALA A 48 -14.49 9.05 0.65
CA ALA A 48 -14.56 9.39 2.08
C ALA A 48 -15.02 8.24 2.99
N LEU A 49 -15.74 7.24 2.45
CA LEU A 49 -16.13 6.00 3.14
C LEU A 49 -15.67 4.82 2.29
N ALA A 50 -14.68 4.07 2.79
CA ALA A 50 -14.14 2.94 2.07
C ALA A 50 -14.97 1.67 2.34
N VAL A 51 -15.68 1.20 1.32
CA VAL A 51 -16.21 -0.16 1.31
C VAL A 51 -15.17 -1.04 0.61
N ALA A 52 -14.60 -1.99 1.33
CA ALA A 52 -13.61 -2.90 0.76
C ALA A 52 -14.30 -4.05 0.02
N GLY A 53 -13.79 -4.38 -1.17
CA GLY A 53 -14.27 -5.47 -1.99
C GLY A 53 -13.13 -6.22 -2.68
N LEU A 54 -13.50 -7.17 -3.52
CA LEU A 54 -12.54 -7.92 -4.32
C LEU A 54 -11.87 -7.02 -5.36
N HIS A 55 -10.57 -7.14 -5.50
CA HIS A 55 -9.85 -6.52 -6.60
C HIS A 55 -10.35 -7.06 -7.96
N PRO A 56 -10.43 -6.25 -9.05
CA PRO A 56 -10.87 -6.73 -10.36
C PRO A 56 -10.09 -7.94 -10.88
N ALA A 57 -8.79 -8.05 -10.57
CA ALA A 57 -7.97 -9.21 -10.91
C ALA A 57 -8.39 -10.52 -10.21
N THR A 58 -9.26 -10.44 -9.20
CA THR A 58 -9.86 -11.60 -8.51
C THR A 58 -11.37 -11.70 -8.74
N GLY A 59 -11.91 -10.95 -9.70
CA GLY A 59 -13.32 -10.97 -10.06
C GLY A 59 -14.18 -9.93 -9.36
N GLY A 60 -13.59 -8.92 -8.73
CA GLY A 60 -14.31 -7.78 -8.16
C GLY A 60 -14.85 -6.83 -9.23
N SER A 61 -15.84 -6.02 -8.84
CA SER A 61 -16.46 -5.01 -9.71
C SER A 61 -15.56 -3.81 -9.98
N GLY A 62 -14.59 -3.54 -9.11
CA GLY A 62 -13.79 -2.32 -9.08
C GLY A 62 -14.53 -1.11 -8.48
N LEU A 63 -15.75 -1.30 -7.98
CA LEU A 63 -16.53 -0.23 -7.34
C LEU A 63 -16.16 -0.05 -5.86
N GLU A 64 -15.63 -1.08 -5.23
CA GLU A 64 -15.16 -1.08 -3.85
C GLU A 64 -13.63 -0.91 -3.79
N SER A 65 -13.13 -0.41 -2.66
CA SER A 65 -11.70 -0.26 -2.43
C SER A 65 -11.04 -1.63 -2.26
N CYS A 66 -9.88 -1.83 -2.87
CA CYS A 66 -9.06 -3.01 -2.59
C CYS A 66 -8.32 -2.83 -1.27
N SER A 67 -8.34 -3.85 -0.40
CA SER A 67 -7.62 -3.79 0.88
C SER A 67 -6.10 -3.69 0.72
N GLY A 68 -5.54 -4.17 -0.39
CA GLY A 68 -4.14 -3.97 -0.74
C GLY A 68 -3.83 -2.49 -0.99
N ASP A 69 -4.70 -1.78 -1.74
CA ASP A 69 -4.55 -0.35 -1.95
C ASP A 69 -4.65 0.42 -0.62
N MET A 70 -5.61 0.05 0.25
CA MET A 70 -5.74 0.66 1.57
C MET A 70 -4.49 0.50 2.44
N LEU A 71 -3.75 -0.61 2.32
CA LEU A 71 -2.47 -0.77 3.02
C LEU A 71 -1.41 0.19 2.48
N LEU A 72 -1.33 0.37 1.16
CA LEU A 72 -0.40 1.33 0.54
C LEU A 72 -0.79 2.78 0.87
N GLU A 73 -2.08 3.09 0.88
CA GLU A 73 -2.61 4.39 1.33
C GLU A 73 -2.22 4.69 2.77
N ALA A 74 -2.36 3.71 3.68
CA ALA A 74 -1.93 3.84 5.07
C ALA A 74 -0.42 4.07 5.19
N LEU A 75 0.38 3.38 4.36
CA LEU A 75 1.83 3.58 4.30
C LEU A 75 2.18 4.99 3.86
N VAL A 76 1.58 5.48 2.77
CA VAL A 76 1.79 6.84 2.24
C VAL A 76 1.40 7.89 3.27
N ALA A 77 0.23 7.75 3.90
CA ALA A 77 -0.24 8.68 4.93
C ALA A 77 0.72 8.76 6.12
N CYS A 78 1.11 7.60 6.67
CA CYS A 78 2.02 7.54 7.81
C CYS A 78 3.42 8.07 7.46
N ALA A 79 3.96 7.66 6.31
CA ALA A 79 5.28 8.11 5.85
C ALA A 79 5.33 9.61 5.59
N GLY A 80 4.28 10.19 4.99
CA GLY A 80 4.18 11.62 4.73
C GLY A 80 4.10 12.44 6.00
N VAL A 81 3.24 12.06 6.95
CA VAL A 81 3.16 12.72 8.27
C VAL A 81 4.49 12.63 9.01
N THR A 82 5.12 11.45 9.01
CA THR A 82 6.41 11.23 9.67
C THR A 82 7.50 12.06 9.03
N LEU A 83 7.58 12.10 7.69
CA LEU A 83 8.53 12.93 6.96
C LEU A 83 8.40 14.40 7.36
N LYS A 84 7.17 14.95 7.35
CA LYS A 84 6.92 16.35 7.72
C LYS A 84 7.31 16.63 9.17
N ALA A 85 6.94 15.74 10.08
CA ALA A 85 7.28 15.90 11.51
C ALA A 85 8.80 15.87 11.74
N VAL A 86 9.51 14.93 11.11
CA VAL A 86 10.97 14.84 11.20
C VAL A 86 11.64 16.05 10.57
N ALA A 87 11.24 16.43 9.34
CA ALA A 87 11.77 17.62 8.67
C ALA A 87 11.64 18.88 9.54
N THR A 88 10.47 19.05 10.19
CA THR A 88 10.25 20.14 11.13
C THR A 88 11.18 20.06 12.35
N ALA A 89 11.37 18.85 12.91
CA ALA A 89 12.17 18.65 14.13
C ALA A 89 13.68 18.85 13.91
N ILE A 90 14.18 18.64 12.69
CA ILE A 90 15.61 18.78 12.36
C ILE A 90 15.92 20.00 11.46
N ASP A 91 14.95 20.91 11.33
CA ASP A 91 15.04 22.14 10.56
C ASP A 91 15.45 21.91 9.08
N VAL A 92 14.83 20.93 8.44
CA VAL A 92 14.94 20.72 6.98
C VAL A 92 13.79 21.45 6.26
N PRO A 93 14.07 22.53 5.52
CA PRO A 93 13.03 23.25 4.80
C PRO A 93 12.53 22.41 3.62
N LEU A 94 11.21 22.24 3.52
CA LEU A 94 10.56 21.61 2.36
C LEU A 94 9.66 22.66 1.69
N LYS A 95 9.94 23.01 0.43
CA LYS A 95 9.07 23.85 -0.39
C LYS A 95 7.83 23.10 -0.79
N SER A 96 8.01 21.87 -1.27
CA SER A 96 6.94 20.89 -1.49
C SER A 96 7.46 19.47 -1.29
N ALA A 97 6.54 18.53 -1.07
CA ALA A 97 6.88 17.13 -1.00
C ALA A 97 5.69 16.25 -1.44
N ALA A 98 5.99 15.17 -2.16
CA ALA A 98 5.05 14.14 -2.52
C ALA A 98 5.56 12.78 -2.03
N VAL A 99 4.64 11.89 -1.71
CA VAL A 99 4.93 10.51 -1.28
C VAL A 99 4.11 9.57 -2.15
N SER A 100 4.74 8.52 -2.63
CA SER A 100 4.05 7.46 -3.39
C SER A 100 4.50 6.08 -2.92
N ALA A 101 3.59 5.12 -3.01
CA ALA A 101 3.88 3.72 -2.75
C ALA A 101 3.35 2.85 -3.89
N GLU A 102 4.12 1.85 -4.25
CA GLU A 102 3.74 0.81 -5.21
C GLU A 102 3.94 -0.55 -4.56
N GLY A 103 3.07 -1.50 -4.87
CA GLY A 103 3.17 -2.86 -4.39
C GLY A 103 2.81 -3.89 -5.46
N ASP A 104 3.57 -4.97 -5.55
CA ASP A 104 3.36 -6.04 -6.51
C ASP A 104 2.67 -7.22 -5.83
N LEU A 105 1.51 -7.62 -6.32
CA LEU A 105 0.74 -8.78 -5.87
C LEU A 105 0.69 -9.85 -6.98
N ASP A 106 0.90 -11.11 -6.58
CA ASP A 106 0.67 -12.25 -7.43
C ASP A 106 -0.67 -12.93 -7.05
N PHE A 107 -1.72 -12.60 -7.77
CA PHE A 107 -3.05 -13.12 -7.48
C PHE A 107 -3.21 -14.64 -7.69
N ARG A 108 -2.22 -15.36 -8.23
CA ARG A 108 -2.21 -16.83 -8.22
C ARG A 108 -2.20 -17.38 -6.79
N GLY A 109 -1.50 -16.69 -5.87
CA GLY A 109 -1.48 -17.04 -4.45
C GLY A 109 -2.86 -16.85 -3.81
N THR A 110 -3.44 -15.66 -3.93
CA THR A 110 -4.77 -15.33 -3.36
C THR A 110 -5.89 -16.23 -3.92
N LEU A 111 -5.85 -16.55 -5.21
CA LEU A 111 -6.84 -17.42 -5.85
C LEU A 111 -6.55 -18.92 -5.69
N GLY A 112 -5.46 -19.30 -5.02
CA GLY A 112 -5.08 -20.69 -4.80
C GLY A 112 -4.72 -21.44 -6.09
N VAL A 113 -4.24 -20.73 -7.11
CA VAL A 113 -3.82 -21.32 -8.40
C VAL A 113 -2.43 -21.91 -8.31
N ALA A 114 -1.53 -21.28 -7.53
CA ALA A 114 -0.16 -21.74 -7.33
C ALA A 114 0.18 -21.66 -5.82
N LYS A 115 0.64 -22.79 -5.26
CA LYS A 115 0.97 -22.89 -3.82
C LYS A 115 2.27 -22.17 -3.47
N ASP A 116 3.15 -21.99 -4.42
CA ASP A 116 4.45 -21.32 -4.32
C ASP A 116 4.36 -19.80 -4.54
N ALA A 117 3.22 -19.30 -5.03
CA ALA A 117 3.00 -17.86 -5.17
C ALA A 117 2.63 -17.25 -3.80
N PRO A 118 3.25 -16.11 -3.40
CA PRO A 118 2.92 -15.42 -2.17
C PRO A 118 1.48 -14.87 -2.22
N VAL A 119 0.78 -14.90 -1.09
CA VAL A 119 -0.57 -14.31 -0.98
C VAL A 119 -0.50 -12.81 -0.73
N GLY A 120 0.51 -12.35 0.01
CA GLY A 120 0.75 -10.93 0.28
C GLY A 120 1.59 -10.25 -0.81
N PHE A 121 1.95 -8.99 -0.57
CA PHE A 121 2.84 -8.26 -1.46
C PHE A 121 4.20 -8.96 -1.61
N ALA A 122 4.63 -9.19 -2.82
CA ALA A 122 5.97 -9.69 -3.15
C ALA A 122 7.04 -8.60 -2.98
N GLN A 123 6.66 -7.34 -3.26
CA GLN A 123 7.51 -6.17 -3.08
C GLN A 123 6.66 -4.93 -2.85
N ILE A 124 7.15 -4.01 -1.99
CA ILE A 124 6.61 -2.65 -1.83
C ILE A 124 7.73 -1.65 -2.04
N ARG A 125 7.46 -0.59 -2.78
CA ARG A 125 8.36 0.53 -3.07
C ARG A 125 7.73 1.82 -2.54
N LEU A 126 8.43 2.49 -1.62
CA LEU A 126 8.05 3.80 -1.08
C LEU A 126 8.98 4.85 -1.64
N ARG A 127 8.45 5.94 -2.18
CA ARG A 127 9.20 7.02 -2.80
C ARG A 127 8.79 8.37 -2.23
N PHE A 128 9.78 9.22 -2.00
CA PHE A 128 9.62 10.62 -1.61
C PHE A 128 10.19 11.51 -2.71
N ASP A 129 9.39 12.43 -3.23
CA ASP A 129 9.81 13.49 -4.16
C ASP A 129 9.79 14.80 -3.40
N LEU A 130 10.96 15.43 -3.23
CA LEU A 130 11.14 16.60 -2.37
C LEU A 130 11.64 17.80 -3.20
N ASP A 131 10.99 18.95 -3.06
CA ASP A 131 11.53 20.23 -3.49
C ASP A 131 12.12 20.96 -2.28
N THR A 132 13.45 21.04 -2.24
CA THR A 132 14.19 21.59 -1.10
C THR A 132 15.59 22.01 -1.54
N ASP A 133 16.13 23.04 -0.87
CA ASP A 133 17.53 23.47 -1.02
C ASP A 133 18.44 22.84 0.06
N ALA A 134 17.94 21.88 0.84
CA ALA A 134 18.72 21.24 1.89
C ALA A 134 19.88 20.41 1.32
N ALA A 135 21.01 20.37 2.03
CA ALA A 135 22.17 19.57 1.65
C ALA A 135 21.89 18.07 1.76
N GLN A 136 22.60 17.25 0.96
CA GLN A 136 22.35 15.82 0.85
C GLN A 136 22.45 15.07 2.18
N ASP A 137 23.40 15.44 3.04
CA ASP A 137 23.57 14.84 4.37
C ASP A 137 22.33 15.03 5.26
N LYS A 138 21.65 16.17 5.14
CA LYS A 138 20.37 16.45 5.82
C LYS A 138 19.23 15.62 5.25
N LEU A 139 19.22 15.40 3.95
CA LEU A 139 18.22 14.54 3.30
C LEU A 139 18.41 13.07 3.68
N ASP A 140 19.65 12.60 3.75
CA ASP A 140 19.97 11.25 4.21
C ASP A 140 19.56 11.05 5.68
N GLN A 141 19.79 12.05 6.54
CA GLN A 141 19.32 12.03 7.91
C GLN A 141 17.79 12.03 8.00
N LEU A 142 17.13 12.88 7.21
CA LEU A 142 15.67 12.95 7.13
C LEU A 142 15.07 11.60 6.73
N LEU A 143 15.59 10.98 5.68
CA LEU A 143 15.13 9.67 5.22
C LEU A 143 15.30 8.60 6.31
N LYS A 144 16.49 8.49 6.89
CA LYS A 144 16.80 7.52 7.94
C LYS A 144 15.88 7.65 9.16
N LEU A 145 15.57 8.87 9.58
CA LEU A 145 14.67 9.13 10.70
C LEU A 145 13.21 8.87 10.33
N THR A 146 12.81 9.21 9.09
CA THR A 146 11.48 8.90 8.58
C THR A 146 11.23 7.38 8.55
N GLU A 147 12.15 6.59 8.03
CA GLU A 147 12.08 5.13 8.08
C GLU A 147 11.99 4.61 9.51
N ARG A 148 12.78 5.16 10.42
CA ARG A 148 12.82 4.73 11.83
C ARG A 148 11.51 4.96 12.56
N TYR A 149 10.83 6.08 12.32
CA TYR A 149 9.66 6.51 13.09
C TYR A 149 8.32 6.30 12.38
N CYS A 150 8.32 5.91 11.11
CA CYS A 150 7.09 5.58 10.41
C CYS A 150 6.54 4.23 10.90
N VAL A 151 5.45 4.29 11.66
CA VAL A 151 4.83 3.10 12.28
C VAL A 151 4.42 2.08 11.24
N VAL A 152 3.75 2.52 10.16
CA VAL A 152 3.27 1.60 9.10
C VAL A 152 4.45 0.96 8.36
N TYR A 153 5.48 1.75 8.01
CA TYR A 153 6.71 1.21 7.40
C TYR A 153 7.38 0.16 8.30
N GLN A 154 7.56 0.48 9.60
CA GLN A 154 8.16 -0.45 10.55
C GLN A 154 7.31 -1.72 10.75
N THR A 155 6.00 -1.57 10.75
CA THR A 155 5.06 -2.71 10.84
C THR A 155 5.17 -3.64 9.63
N ILE A 156 5.22 -3.07 8.43
CA ILE A 156 5.36 -3.85 7.18
C ILE A 156 6.74 -4.51 7.13
N LYS A 157 7.79 -3.76 7.41
CA LYS A 157 9.19 -4.24 7.31
C LYS A 157 9.51 -5.36 8.29
N ASN A 158 8.97 -5.29 9.52
CA ASN A 158 9.35 -6.21 10.60
C ASN A 158 8.27 -7.26 10.92
N GLY A 159 7.10 -7.21 10.29
CA GLY A 159 6.04 -8.20 10.42
C GLY A 159 5.69 -8.52 11.89
N PRO A 160 4.75 -7.80 12.55
CA PRO A 160 4.38 -8.09 13.92
C PRO A 160 3.74 -9.49 14.03
N LYS A 161 3.78 -10.07 15.22
CA LYS A 161 3.01 -11.29 15.48
C LYS A 161 1.52 -10.97 15.35
N VAL A 162 0.85 -11.70 14.49
CA VAL A 162 -0.60 -11.58 14.27
C VAL A 162 -1.29 -12.80 14.86
N SER A 163 -2.34 -12.59 15.67
CA SER A 163 -3.22 -13.65 16.17
C SER A 163 -4.62 -13.45 15.58
N VAL A 164 -5.25 -14.56 15.25
CA VAL A 164 -6.62 -14.59 14.73
C VAL A 164 -7.47 -15.47 15.63
N THR A 165 -8.63 -14.96 16.01
CA THR A 165 -9.63 -15.72 16.78
C THR A 165 -10.97 -15.67 16.06
N MET A 166 -11.75 -16.75 16.14
CA MET A 166 -13.13 -16.82 15.65
C MET A 166 -14.03 -17.24 16.80
N GLN A 167 -15.11 -16.53 17.00
CA GLN A 167 -16.14 -16.86 17.99
C GLN A 167 -17.48 -17.02 17.27
N ARG A 168 -18.17 -18.10 17.56
CA ARG A 168 -19.55 -18.30 17.13
C ARG A 168 -20.47 -17.57 18.13
N VAL A 169 -21.35 -16.70 17.65
CA VAL A 169 -22.35 -15.95 18.41
C VAL A 169 -23.71 -16.61 18.25
#